data_32076edc4c2cd589be20828f59cf5877
#
_entry.id   32076edc4c2cd589be20828f59cf5877
#
_cell.length_a   1.000
_cell.length_b   1.000
_cell.length_c   1.000
_cell.angle_alpha   90.00
_cell.angle_beta   90.00
_cell.angle_gamma   90.00
#
_symmetry.space_group_name_H-M   'P 1'
#
loop_
_entity.id
_entity.type
_entity.pdbx_description
1 polymer ?
#
loop_
_entity_poly.entity_id
_entity_poly.type
_entity_poly.pdbx_seq_one_letter_code
_entity_poly.pdbx_strand_id
1 'polypeptide(L)' 'MAARFLTLDEVAEELAVTKTQVYAMVRDGELPAIKIGKKGHWRVERAKLEEYIEAKYAE' A
#
# COMPACT_ATOMS: atom_id res chain seq x y z
N MET A 1 -17.66 -1.88 -6.11
CA MET A 1 -17.17 -1.69 -4.74
C MET A 1 -15.66 -1.79 -4.71
N ALA A 2 -15.03 -0.93 -3.92
CA ALA A 2 -13.58 -0.98 -3.79
C ALA A 2 -13.17 -2.23 -3.01
N ALA A 3 -12.09 -2.88 -3.43
CA ALA A 3 -11.55 -4.02 -2.71
C ALA A 3 -11.00 -3.54 -1.36
N ARG A 4 -11.16 -4.38 -0.34
CA ARG A 4 -10.62 -4.05 0.98
C ARG A 4 -9.10 -4.12 1.00
N PHE A 5 -8.53 -5.07 0.26
CA PHE A 5 -7.08 -5.24 0.20
C PHE A 5 -6.60 -5.04 -1.23
N LEU A 6 -5.44 -4.45 -1.36
CA LEU A 6 -4.82 -4.12 -2.64
C LEU A 6 -3.46 -4.78 -2.75
N THR A 7 -3.09 -5.16 -3.98
CA THR A 7 -1.73 -5.61 -4.25
C THR A 7 -0.82 -4.38 -4.33
N LEU A 8 0.50 -4.60 -4.27
CA LEU A 8 1.42 -3.48 -4.42
C LEU A 8 1.31 -2.84 -5.81
N ASP A 9 1.01 -3.64 -6.83
CA ASP A 9 0.78 -3.10 -8.18
C ASP A 9 -0.42 -2.17 -8.20
N GLU A 10 -1.49 -2.56 -7.54
CA GLU A 10 -2.70 -1.74 -7.47
C GLU A 10 -2.45 -0.44 -6.71
N VAL A 11 -1.68 -0.51 -5.62
CA VAL A 11 -1.32 0.70 -4.87
C VAL A 11 -0.47 1.63 -5.74
N ALA A 12 0.48 1.05 -6.49
CA ALA A 12 1.31 1.85 -7.40
C ALA A 12 0.46 2.59 -8.42
N GLU A 13 -0.54 1.94 -8.98
CA GLU A 13 -1.46 2.57 -9.92
C GLU A 13 -2.24 3.70 -9.26
N GLU A 14 -2.76 3.47 -8.06
CA GLU A 14 -3.55 4.47 -7.36
C GLU A 14 -2.73 5.70 -7.01
N LEU A 15 -1.46 5.50 -6.66
CA LEU A 15 -0.58 6.61 -6.29
C LEU A 15 0.22 7.16 -7.47
N ALA A 16 0.09 6.53 -8.64
CA ALA A 16 0.83 6.93 -9.85
C ALA A 16 2.34 6.89 -9.63
N VAL A 17 2.83 5.86 -8.95
CA VAL A 17 4.26 5.64 -8.73
C VAL A 17 4.63 4.24 -9.17
N THR A 18 5.91 3.89 -9.10
CA THR A 18 6.36 2.55 -9.49
C THR A 18 6.11 1.54 -8.37
N LYS A 19 6.02 0.26 -8.74
CA LYS A 19 5.87 -0.82 -7.77
C LYS A 19 7.09 -0.86 -6.83
N THR A 20 8.27 -0.62 -7.38
CA THR A 20 9.50 -0.59 -6.59
C THR A 20 9.42 0.47 -5.49
N GLN A 21 8.86 1.63 -5.83
CA GLN A 21 8.68 2.70 -4.87
C GLN A 21 7.70 2.31 -3.77
N VAL A 22 6.58 1.66 -4.14
CA VAL A 22 5.62 1.16 -3.14
C VAL A 22 6.27 0.14 -2.22
N TYR A 23 7.04 -0.79 -2.79
CA TYR A 23 7.74 -1.79 -2.00
C TYR A 23 8.68 -1.12 -0.98
N ALA A 24 9.40 -0.09 -1.40
CA ALA A 24 10.29 0.64 -0.49
C ALA A 24 9.51 1.31 0.64
N MET A 25 8.34 1.86 0.34
CA MET A 25 7.49 2.49 1.35
C MET A 25 7.02 1.46 2.39
N VAL A 26 6.67 0.27 1.93
CA VAL A 26 6.25 -0.81 2.82
C VAL A 26 7.43 -1.28 3.67
N ARG A 27 8.58 -1.51 3.05
CA ARG A 27 9.79 -1.96 3.74
C ARG A 27 10.24 -0.96 4.81
N ASP A 28 10.12 0.33 4.51
CA ASP A 28 10.58 1.38 5.42
C ASP A 28 9.54 1.73 6.50
N GLY A 29 8.38 1.09 6.45
CA GLY A 29 7.35 1.32 7.46
C GLY A 29 6.49 2.55 7.22
N GLU A 30 6.65 3.21 6.09
CA GLU A 30 5.82 4.38 5.77
C GLU A 30 4.38 4.00 5.46
N LEU A 31 4.19 2.87 4.77
CA LEU A 31 2.88 2.39 4.37
C LEU A 31 2.63 1.04 5.04
N PRO A 32 1.68 0.95 5.98
CA PRO A 32 1.39 -0.33 6.63
C PRO A 32 0.89 -1.36 5.62
N ALA A 33 1.45 -2.56 5.70
CA ALA A 33 1.06 -3.65 4.83
C ALA A 33 1.22 -4.96 5.57
N ILE A 34 0.53 -6.00 5.11
CA ILE A 34 0.61 -7.32 5.73
C ILE A 34 0.94 -8.36 4.67
N LYS A 35 1.55 -9.45 5.12
CA LYS A 35 1.83 -10.60 4.26
C LYS A 35 0.75 -11.64 4.48
N ILE A 36 0.16 -12.11 3.40
CA ILE A 36 -0.91 -13.10 3.46
C ILE A 36 -0.49 -14.37 2.75
N GLY A 37 -0.81 -15.50 3.36
CA GLY A 37 -0.52 -16.81 2.78
C GLY A 37 0.86 -17.31 3.10
N LYS A 38 1.11 -18.59 2.79
CA LYS A 38 2.38 -19.24 3.10
C LYS A 38 3.55 -18.60 2.35
N LYS A 39 3.30 -18.10 1.15
CA LYS A 39 4.34 -17.47 0.34
C LYS A 39 4.58 -16.00 0.72
N GLY A 40 3.75 -15.46 1.60
CA GLY A 40 3.93 -14.11 2.08
C GLY A 40 3.68 -13.04 1.03
N HIS A 41 2.50 -13.05 0.44
CA HIS A 41 2.13 -12.02 -0.53
C HIS A 41 1.76 -10.72 0.18
N TRP A 42 2.39 -9.63 -0.21
CA TRP A 42 2.11 -8.32 0.37
C TRP A 42 0.73 -7.83 -0.02
N ARG A 43 0.00 -7.29 0.95
CA ARG A 43 -1.31 -6.68 0.72
C ARG A 43 -1.43 -5.43 1.57
N VAL A 44 -2.06 -4.40 1.02
CA VAL A 44 -2.29 -3.14 1.71
C VAL A 44 -3.79 -2.97 1.91
N GLU A 45 -4.21 -2.75 3.15
CA GLU A 45 -5.62 -2.51 3.42
C GLU A 45 -5.99 -1.13 2.89
N ARG A 46 -7.10 -1.03 2.18
CA ARG A 46 -7.51 0.25 1.57
C ARG A 46 -7.63 1.36 2.62
N ALA A 47 -8.14 1.04 3.81
CA ALA A 47 -8.25 2.06 4.86
C ALA A 47 -6.90 2.63 5.24
N LYS A 48 -5.86 1.79 5.26
CA LYS A 48 -4.51 2.24 5.59
C LYS A 48 -3.91 3.09 4.47
N LEU A 49 -4.23 2.75 3.21
CA LEU A 49 -3.78 3.56 2.09
C LEU A 49 -4.42 4.95 2.15
N GLU A 50 -5.72 5.01 2.49
CA GLU A 50 -6.42 6.28 2.61
C GLU A 50 -5.81 7.13 3.72
N GLU A 51 -5.46 6.53 4.86
CA GLU A 51 -4.81 7.23 5.95
C GLU A 51 -3.46 7.80 5.53
N TYR A 52 -2.69 7.01 4.75
CA TYR A 52 -1.41 7.44 4.25
C TYR A 52 -1.56 8.68 3.35
N ILE A 53 -2.55 8.64 2.46
CA ILE A 53 -2.81 9.75 1.56
C ILE A 53 -3.19 11.01 2.34
N GLU A 54 -4.10 10.87 3.31
CA GLU A 54 -4.51 11.99 4.15
C GLU A 54 -3.35 12.59 4.90
N ALA A 55 -2.46 11.74 5.44
CA ALA A 55 -1.29 12.22 6.17
C ALA A 55 -0.37 13.03 5.26
N LYS A 56 -0.24 12.63 3.99
CA LYS A 56 0.58 13.37 3.04
C LYS A 56 -0.01 14.74 2.73
N TYR A 57 -1.33 14.84 2.65
CA TYR A 57 -1.97 16.14 2.46
C TYR A 57 -1.78 17.06 3.65
N ALA A 58 -1.60 16.51 4.84
CA ALA A 58 -1.43 17.28 6.06
C ALA A 58 0.00 17.79 6.27
N GLU A 59 0.95 17.29 5.49
CA GLU A 59 2.34 17.69 5.61
C GLU A 59 2.60 19.10 5.09
#